data_1da3e09ba7166a1a39bcfa74ef713392
#
_entry.id   1da3e09ba7166a1a39bcfa74ef713392
#
_cell.length_a   1.000
_cell.length_b   1.000
_cell.length_c   1.000
_cell.angle_alpha   90.00
_cell.angle_beta   90.00
_cell.angle_gamma   90.00
#
_symmetry.space_group_name_H-M   'P 1'
#
loop_
_entity.id
_entity.type
_entity.pdbx_description
1 polymer ?
#
loop_
_entity_poly.entity_id
_entity_poly.type
_entity_poly.pdbx_seq_one_letter_code
_entity_poly.pdbx_strand_id
1 'polypeptide(L)'
;RDFVLTRIAHAQLLAEEKARAEELPDVDAQWTTQVTLALRPHPARQYPEAIALDYAMTDGVRHVTVRAATAGYLLRLWNVDCSADHHLDGPEYQLWLANPDCLDNVSNATLAPGRT
;
A
#
# COMPACT_ATOMS: atom_id res chain seq x y z
N ARG A 1 -6.12 13.39 -6.35
CA ARG A 1 -5.58 12.21 -5.68
C ARG A 1 -5.93 12.18 -4.22
N ASP A 2 -5.71 13.28 -3.53
CA ASP A 2 -6.14 13.38 -2.14
C ASP A 2 -7.63 13.19 -2.02
N PHE A 3 -8.35 13.69 -3.00
CA PHE A 3 -9.79 13.52 -3.06
C PHE A 3 -10.19 12.05 -3.11
N VAL A 4 -9.48 11.23 -3.90
CA VAL A 4 -9.75 9.79 -3.98
C VAL A 4 -9.44 9.11 -2.67
N LEU A 5 -8.31 9.45 -2.04
CA LEU A 5 -7.94 8.88 -0.74
C LEU A 5 -8.95 9.22 0.34
N THR A 6 -9.50 10.44 0.30
CA THR A 6 -10.54 10.85 1.24
C THR A 6 -11.79 10.00 1.08
N ARG A 7 -12.18 9.69 -0.14
CA ARG A 7 -13.33 8.82 -0.38
C ARG A 7 -13.09 7.42 0.15
N ILE A 8 -11.90 6.89 -0.06
CA ILE A 8 -11.56 5.56 0.41
C ILE A 8 -11.63 5.50 1.93
N ALA A 9 -11.09 6.52 2.61
CA ALA A 9 -11.12 6.57 4.06
C ALA A 9 -12.57 6.62 4.58
N HIS A 10 -13.43 7.39 3.92
CA HIS A 10 -14.83 7.47 4.32
C HIS A 10 -15.53 6.13 4.15
N ALA A 11 -15.31 5.46 3.02
CA ALA A 11 -15.89 4.15 2.78
C ALA A 11 -15.42 3.12 3.80
N GLN A 12 -14.17 3.20 4.22
CA GLN A 12 -13.63 2.31 5.23
C GLN A 12 -14.32 2.47 6.57
N LEU A 13 -14.64 3.69 6.96
CA LEU A 13 -15.36 3.94 8.20
C LEU A 13 -16.73 3.30 8.18
N LEU A 14 -17.43 3.37 7.06
CA LEU A 14 -18.72 2.71 6.92
C LEU A 14 -18.60 1.20 6.99
N ALA A 15 -17.56 0.65 6.36
CA ALA A 15 -17.31 -0.78 6.39
C ALA A 15 -16.99 -1.24 7.82
N GLU A 16 -16.28 -0.43 8.58
CA GLU A 16 -15.96 -0.75 9.96
C GLU A 16 -17.23 -0.91 10.80
N GLU A 17 -18.17 -0.02 10.64
CA GLU A 17 -19.42 -0.10 11.38
C GLU A 17 -20.15 -1.39 11.07
N LYS A 18 -20.20 -1.78 9.81
CA LYS A 18 -20.84 -3.03 9.41
C LYS A 18 -20.11 -4.24 9.97
N ALA A 19 -18.78 -4.21 9.91
CA ALA A 19 -17.98 -5.32 10.38
C ALA A 19 -18.17 -5.55 11.89
N ARG A 20 -18.30 -4.48 12.66
CA ARG A 20 -18.54 -4.61 14.08
C ARG A 20 -19.85 -5.32 14.38
N ALA A 21 -20.86 -5.07 13.58
CA ALA A 21 -22.14 -5.75 13.76
C ALA A 21 -22.01 -7.24 13.53
N GLU A 22 -21.07 -7.68 12.72
CA GLU A 22 -20.83 -9.08 12.45
C GLU A 22 -19.87 -9.73 13.42
N GLU A 23 -19.05 -8.92 14.11
CA GLU A 23 -18.13 -9.38 15.16
C GLU A 23 -17.20 -10.50 14.69
N LEU A 24 -16.56 -10.30 13.54
CA LEU A 24 -15.58 -11.24 13.03
C LEU A 24 -14.19 -10.85 13.51
N PRO A 25 -13.55 -11.61 14.41
CA PRO A 25 -12.29 -11.22 15.01
C PRO A 25 -11.17 -10.98 14.00
N ASP A 26 -11.08 -11.80 12.93
CA ASP A 26 -10.05 -11.63 11.93
C ASP A 26 -10.21 -10.31 11.17
N VAL A 27 -11.44 -9.97 10.81
CA VAL A 27 -11.74 -8.73 10.12
C VAL A 27 -11.40 -7.55 11.03
N ASP A 28 -11.76 -7.65 12.30
CA ASP A 28 -11.49 -6.60 13.28
C ASP A 28 -9.99 -6.38 13.46
N ALA A 29 -9.22 -7.46 13.58
CA ALA A 29 -7.77 -7.37 13.73
C ALA A 29 -7.13 -6.70 12.51
N GLN A 30 -7.55 -7.07 11.29
CA GLN A 30 -7.04 -6.45 10.07
C GLN A 30 -7.39 -4.97 9.99
N TRP A 31 -8.55 -4.59 10.48
CA TRP A 31 -8.99 -3.21 10.46
C TRP A 31 -8.25 -2.35 11.47
N THR A 32 -7.98 -2.89 12.65
CA THR A 32 -7.31 -2.14 13.71
C THR A 32 -5.79 -2.14 13.59
N THR A 33 -5.21 -3.13 12.91
CA THR A 33 -3.77 -3.22 12.73
C THR A 33 -3.31 -2.24 11.65
N GLN A 34 -2.25 -1.50 11.95
CA GLN A 34 -1.65 -0.58 10.99
C GLN A 34 -0.32 -1.14 10.51
N VAL A 35 -0.03 -0.92 9.23
CA VAL A 35 1.26 -1.27 8.65
C VAL A 35 1.88 -0.02 8.04
N THR A 36 3.20 0.09 8.15
CA THR A 36 3.92 1.21 7.56
C THR A 36 4.64 0.73 6.32
N LEU A 37 4.29 1.34 5.20
CA LEU A 37 4.84 1.00 3.89
C LEU A 37 6.02 1.92 3.60
N ALA A 38 7.16 1.35 3.20
CA ALA A 38 8.32 2.12 2.78
C ALA A 38 8.36 2.13 1.25
N LEU A 39 7.95 3.26 0.66
CA LEU A 39 7.84 3.41 -0.78
C LEU A 39 9.06 4.12 -1.32
N ARG A 40 9.69 3.54 -2.34
CA ARG A 40 10.86 4.09 -3.00
C ARG A 40 10.60 4.19 -4.49
N PRO A 41 11.38 5.03 -5.22
CA PRO A 41 11.31 5.00 -6.67
C PRO A 41 11.68 3.61 -7.16
N HIS A 42 10.93 3.10 -8.14
CA HIS A 42 11.19 1.77 -8.69
C HIS A 42 12.59 1.72 -9.28
N PRO A 43 13.38 0.66 -9.00
CA PRO A 43 14.77 0.58 -9.50
C PRO A 43 14.88 0.62 -11.03
N ALA A 44 13.83 0.23 -11.76
CA ALA A 44 13.84 0.25 -13.22
C ALA A 44 13.60 1.65 -13.80
N ARG A 45 13.27 2.63 -12.97
CA ARG A 45 12.98 3.98 -13.47
C ARG A 45 14.26 4.73 -13.76
N GLN A 46 14.24 5.49 -14.86
CA GLN A 46 15.43 6.22 -15.33
C GLN A 46 15.70 7.46 -14.48
N TYR A 47 14.66 8.08 -13.95
CA TYR A 47 14.77 9.35 -13.22
C TYR A 47 14.19 9.22 -11.82
N PRO A 48 14.86 8.48 -10.93
CA PRO A 48 14.34 8.28 -9.57
C PRO A 48 14.22 9.58 -8.78
N GLU A 49 15.08 10.58 -9.07
CA GLU A 49 15.02 11.86 -8.37
C GLU A 49 13.71 12.59 -8.64
N ALA A 50 13.21 12.51 -9.86
CA ALA A 50 11.93 13.13 -10.21
C ALA A 50 10.78 12.47 -9.46
N ILE A 51 10.82 11.15 -9.33
CA ILE A 51 9.80 10.41 -8.59
C ILE A 51 9.86 10.78 -7.10
N ALA A 52 11.06 10.86 -6.54
CA ALA A 52 11.23 11.23 -5.14
C ALA A 52 10.66 12.62 -4.87
N LEU A 53 10.85 13.54 -5.80
CA LEU A 53 10.32 14.89 -5.67
C LEU A 53 8.78 14.89 -5.78
N ASP A 54 8.24 14.17 -6.76
CA ASP A 54 6.79 14.11 -6.99
C ASP A 54 6.04 13.53 -5.80
N TYR A 55 6.63 12.58 -5.10
CA TYR A 55 6.01 11.91 -3.97
C TYR A 55 6.49 12.42 -2.62
N ALA A 56 7.21 13.53 -2.61
CA ALA A 56 7.72 14.17 -1.39
C ALA A 56 8.52 13.20 -0.51
N MET A 57 9.39 12.43 -1.14
CA MET A 57 10.22 11.46 -0.42
C MET A 57 11.37 12.16 0.30
N THR A 58 11.72 11.64 1.47
CA THR A 58 12.87 12.08 2.24
C THR A 58 13.92 10.97 2.18
N ASP A 59 15.12 11.32 1.74
CA ASP A 59 16.22 10.34 1.56
C ASP A 59 15.81 9.19 0.62
N GLY A 60 14.99 9.51 -0.37
CA GLY A 60 14.57 8.52 -1.37
C GLY A 60 13.51 7.54 -0.88
N VAL A 61 12.83 7.83 0.22
CA VAL A 61 11.78 6.96 0.73
C VAL A 61 10.64 7.79 1.29
N ARG A 62 9.43 7.28 1.12
CA ARG A 62 8.24 7.83 1.77
C ARG A 62 7.58 6.74 2.59
N HIS A 63 7.38 7.00 3.87
CA HIS A 63 6.66 6.07 4.74
C HIS A 63 5.19 6.45 4.79
N VAL A 64 4.33 5.48 4.55
CA VAL A 64 2.87 5.68 4.58
C VAL A 64 2.29 4.63 5.49
N THR A 65 1.55 5.05 6.51
CA THR A 65 0.90 4.12 7.43
C THR A 65 -0.54 3.94 7.00
N VAL A 66 -0.93 2.68 6.79
CA VAL A 66 -2.28 2.32 6.36
C VAL A 66 -2.80 1.18 7.22
N ARG A 67 -4.11 0.95 7.17
CA ARG A 67 -4.70 -0.19 7.86
C ARG A 67 -4.41 -1.48 7.09
N ALA A 68 -4.15 -2.55 7.82
CA ALA A 68 -3.89 -3.85 7.20
C ALA A 68 -5.02 -4.26 6.27
N ALA A 69 -6.26 -3.98 6.67
CA ALA A 69 -7.44 -4.36 5.89
C ALA A 69 -7.47 -3.73 4.49
N THR A 70 -6.76 -2.63 4.28
CA THR A 70 -6.77 -1.92 3.00
C THR A 70 -5.43 -1.94 2.29
N ALA A 71 -4.39 -2.45 2.90
CA ALA A 71 -3.03 -2.31 2.39
C ALA A 71 -2.88 -2.88 0.98
N GLY A 72 -3.36 -4.11 0.73
CA GLY A 72 -3.24 -4.73 -0.58
C GLY A 72 -3.99 -3.97 -1.66
N TYR A 73 -5.18 -3.49 -1.35
CA TYR A 73 -5.98 -2.69 -2.28
C TYR A 73 -5.30 -1.38 -2.65
N LEU A 74 -4.74 -0.69 -1.66
CA LEU A 74 -4.07 0.59 -1.91
C LEU A 74 -2.81 0.41 -2.74
N LEU A 75 -2.02 -0.61 -2.45
CA LEU A 75 -0.82 -0.88 -3.23
C LEU A 75 -1.15 -1.20 -4.68
N ARG A 76 -2.23 -1.92 -4.90
CA ARG A 76 -2.71 -2.18 -6.25
C ARG A 76 -3.21 -0.91 -6.94
N LEU A 77 -3.97 -0.09 -6.22
CA LEU A 77 -4.47 1.17 -6.77
C LEU A 77 -3.33 2.10 -7.17
N TRP A 78 -2.26 2.13 -6.39
CA TRP A 78 -1.13 3.02 -6.63
C TRP A 78 -0.08 2.43 -7.56
N ASN A 79 -0.28 1.21 -8.06
CA ASN A 79 0.68 0.51 -8.91
C ASN A 79 2.06 0.44 -8.29
N VAL A 80 2.11 -0.06 -7.06
CA VAL A 80 3.38 -0.26 -6.34
C VAL A 80 3.85 -1.69 -6.60
N ASP A 81 5.09 -1.84 -7.06
CA ASP A 81 5.68 -3.16 -7.22
C ASP A 81 6.07 -3.69 -5.83
N CYS A 82 5.42 -4.77 -5.42
CA CYS A 82 5.64 -5.37 -4.11
C CYS A 82 6.43 -6.68 -4.19
N SER A 83 7.03 -6.96 -5.35
CA SER A 83 7.88 -8.14 -5.49
C SER A 83 9.23 -7.91 -4.82
N ALA A 84 9.81 -8.98 -4.26
CA ALA A 84 11.09 -8.88 -3.56
C ALA A 84 12.23 -8.50 -4.52
N ASP A 85 12.12 -8.93 -5.78
CA ASP A 85 13.13 -8.69 -6.80
C ASP A 85 12.77 -7.54 -7.75
N HIS A 86 11.76 -6.76 -7.43
CA HIS A 86 11.25 -5.62 -8.20
C HIS A 86 11.13 -5.92 -9.70
N HIS A 87 10.58 -7.07 -10.04
CA HIS A 87 10.51 -7.53 -11.43
C HIS A 87 9.36 -6.92 -12.23
N LEU A 88 8.42 -6.23 -11.60
CA LEU A 88 7.35 -5.54 -12.31
C LEU A 88 7.88 -4.19 -12.80
N ASP A 89 8.54 -4.19 -13.94
CA ASP A 89 9.29 -3.04 -14.41
C ASP A 89 8.58 -2.23 -15.50
N GLY A 90 7.27 -2.45 -15.69
CA GLY A 90 6.49 -1.65 -16.64
C GLY A 90 6.44 -0.18 -16.23
N PRO A 91 6.18 0.72 -17.20
CA PRO A 91 6.23 2.16 -16.91
C PRO A 91 5.18 2.65 -15.91
N GLU A 92 4.10 1.88 -15.69
CA GLU A 92 3.10 2.21 -14.69
C GLU A 92 3.61 2.04 -13.26
N TYR A 93 4.69 1.26 -13.07
CA TYR A 93 5.24 1.01 -11.74
C TYR A 93 6.35 2.01 -11.45
N GLN A 94 5.97 3.17 -10.95
CA GLN A 94 6.93 4.19 -10.54
C GLN A 94 7.44 3.97 -9.12
N LEU A 95 6.71 3.20 -8.32
CA LEU A 95 7.02 2.98 -6.92
C LEU A 95 7.29 1.50 -6.66
N TRP A 96 8.14 1.25 -5.68
CA TRP A 96 8.51 -0.08 -5.23
C TRP A 96 8.39 -0.13 -3.71
N LEU A 97 7.86 -1.23 -3.19
CA LEU A 97 7.74 -1.43 -1.74
C LEU A 97 9.05 -2.02 -1.23
N ALA A 98 9.80 -1.22 -0.48
CA ALA A 98 11.13 -1.62 -0.01
C ALA A 98 11.06 -2.59 1.17
N ASN A 99 9.92 -2.65 1.87
CA ASN A 99 9.74 -3.54 3.02
C ASN A 99 8.55 -4.49 2.82
N PRO A 100 8.63 -5.41 1.83
CA PRO A 100 7.47 -6.28 1.51
C PRO A 100 7.07 -7.20 2.64
N ASP A 101 7.95 -7.49 3.58
CA ASP A 101 7.65 -8.32 4.74
C ASP A 101 6.63 -7.66 5.68
N CYS A 102 6.40 -6.37 5.56
CA CYS A 102 5.33 -5.73 6.34
C CYS A 102 3.94 -6.26 5.97
N LEU A 103 3.82 -6.96 4.85
CA LEU A 103 2.56 -7.54 4.38
C LEU A 103 2.36 -8.99 4.83
N ASP A 104 3.27 -9.56 5.58
CA ASP A 104 3.22 -10.99 5.92
C ASP A 104 1.94 -11.36 6.66
N ASN A 105 1.40 -10.47 7.47
CA ASN A 105 0.18 -10.72 8.23
C ASN A 105 -1.03 -9.97 7.68
N VAL A 106 -0.94 -9.47 6.45
CA VAL A 106 -2.03 -8.75 5.80
C VAL A 106 -2.86 -9.74 5.00
N SER A 107 -4.15 -9.85 5.32
CA SER A 107 -5.03 -10.87 4.71
C SER A 107 -5.19 -10.68 3.21
N ASN A 108 -5.15 -9.46 2.71
CA ASN A 108 -5.31 -9.18 1.28
C ASN A 108 -3.99 -8.87 0.59
N ALA A 109 -2.86 -9.34 1.15
CA ALA A 109 -1.53 -9.05 0.59
C ALA A 109 -1.40 -9.51 -0.86
N THR A 110 -2.08 -10.58 -1.25
CA THR A 110 -2.00 -11.10 -2.61
C THR A 110 -2.59 -10.15 -3.65
N LEU A 111 -3.35 -9.15 -3.24
CA LEU A 111 -3.85 -8.12 -4.15
C LEU A 111 -2.75 -7.12 -4.52
N ALA A 112 -1.70 -7.02 -3.72
CA ALA A 112 -0.59 -6.12 -4.01
C ALA A 112 0.19 -6.66 -5.22
N PRO A 113 0.53 -5.80 -6.20
CA PRO A 113 1.23 -6.25 -7.40
C PRO A 113 2.56 -6.93 -7.07
N GLY A 114 2.79 -8.09 -7.66
CA GLY A 114 4.04 -8.84 -7.46
C GLY A 114 4.11 -9.64 -6.17
N ARG A 115 3.12 -9.55 -5.31
CA ARG A 115 3.07 -10.32 -4.07
C ARG A 115 2.31 -11.62 -4.30
N THR A 116 2.94 -12.72 -4.01
CA THR A 116 2.33 -14.05 -4.19
C THR A 116 2.32 -14.84 -2.91
#